data_d9ca8641a065a06fd1cf70fec40cfcf9
#
_entry.id   d9ca8641a065a06fd1cf70fec40cfcf9
#
_cell.length_a   1.000
_cell.length_b   1.000
_cell.length_c   1.000
_cell.angle_alpha   90.00
_cell.angle_beta   90.00
_cell.angle_gamma   90.00
#
_symmetry.space_group_name_H-M   'P 1'
#
loop_
_entity.id
_entity.type
_entity.pdbx_description
1 polymer ?
#
loop_
_entity_poly.entity_id
_entity_poly.type
_entity_poly.pdbx_seq_one_letter_code
_entity_poly.pdbx_strand_id
1 'polypeptide(L)'
;MKKIIKTISYLLILLIADFIVSNLYFNKKEFWKYDRLLDYYWRVSSNIYHHGFLEYVDVIEPWGFSLKKRLVTNSIGFRDFSIREISKETKKKRLLLIGDSAIEGAGYDYEHTIGGLLQNHLSEKYEVLNSAVGSYSPGIYFKKINHYIKEGYTFDKAIIFLDPSDIIDEMFLNFDEDGNFIIDKSGKSSFSNFLVNNFLIFRTLLRVSDGVESLKNFLKLKYKASKKFNKNYFDTTNEDTMYYRMTHIDRSAWTFDNTIFKNYKIGLQKSEKYLNKLIKLLRDNNIEINFILYPHPSQIAYEDLYHQPYWINWAQKNNINLISLYPEFQGNNKRKIIFDTFIFGDLHWNKKGTKIIFDSLINKIDF
;
A
#
# COMPACT_ATOMS: atom_id res chain seq x y z
N MET A 1 -42.74 -1.27 -37.71
CA MET A 1 -42.72 -2.50 -36.88
C MET A 1 -41.63 -3.50 -37.29
N LYS A 2 -41.59 -4.04 -38.53
CA LYS A 2 -40.59 -5.03 -38.98
C LYS A 2 -39.11 -4.57 -38.81
N LYS A 3 -38.76 -3.30 -39.11
CA LYS A 3 -37.38 -2.78 -38.90
C LYS A 3 -36.97 -2.75 -37.43
N ILE A 4 -37.88 -2.34 -36.52
CA ILE A 4 -37.62 -2.28 -35.07
C ILE A 4 -37.38 -3.69 -34.53
N ILE A 5 -38.23 -4.67 -34.90
CA ILE A 5 -38.04 -6.05 -34.49
C ILE A 5 -36.71 -6.59 -34.95
N LYS A 6 -36.32 -6.32 -36.19
CA LYS A 6 -35.04 -6.76 -36.76
C LYS A 6 -33.85 -6.14 -36.01
N THR A 7 -33.91 -4.85 -35.65
CA THR A 7 -32.88 -4.17 -34.85
C THR A 7 -32.76 -4.78 -33.45
N ILE A 8 -33.91 -5.01 -32.77
CA ILE A 8 -33.91 -5.66 -31.44
C ILE A 8 -33.30 -7.05 -31.50
N SER A 9 -33.63 -7.85 -32.55
CA SER A 9 -33.07 -9.18 -32.72
C SER A 9 -31.54 -9.15 -32.89
N TYR A 10 -30.99 -8.21 -33.66
CA TYR A 10 -29.53 -8.06 -33.78
C TYR A 10 -28.86 -7.65 -32.47
N LEU A 11 -29.45 -6.73 -31.71
CA LEU A 11 -28.93 -6.34 -30.39
C LEU A 11 -28.93 -7.53 -29.42
N LEU A 12 -29.98 -8.34 -29.44
CA LEU A 12 -30.07 -9.54 -28.61
C LEU A 12 -29.02 -10.59 -28.96
N ILE A 13 -28.78 -10.81 -30.27
CA ILE A 13 -27.74 -11.72 -30.76
C ILE A 13 -26.35 -11.21 -30.32
N LEU A 14 -26.09 -9.91 -30.41
CA LEU A 14 -24.83 -9.32 -29.98
C LEU A 14 -24.61 -9.46 -28.46
N LEU A 15 -25.64 -9.25 -27.64
CA LEU A 15 -25.56 -9.44 -26.19
C LEU A 15 -25.35 -10.91 -25.82
N ILE A 16 -26.00 -11.86 -26.51
CA ILE A 16 -25.77 -13.30 -26.30
C ILE A 16 -24.32 -13.67 -26.65
N ALA A 17 -23.82 -13.19 -27.79
CA ALA A 17 -22.44 -13.42 -28.20
C ALA A 17 -21.44 -12.82 -27.20
N ASP A 18 -21.68 -11.59 -26.72
CA ASP A 18 -20.87 -10.93 -25.71
C ASP A 18 -20.87 -11.72 -24.37
N PHE A 19 -22.04 -12.20 -23.93
CA PHE A 19 -22.15 -13.05 -22.74
C PHE A 19 -21.36 -14.36 -22.91
N ILE A 20 -21.47 -15.03 -24.05
CA ILE A 20 -20.75 -16.28 -24.32
C ILE A 20 -19.25 -16.06 -24.33
N VAL A 21 -18.76 -15.03 -25.05
CA VAL A 21 -17.34 -14.71 -25.14
C VAL A 21 -16.80 -14.29 -23.76
N SER A 22 -17.54 -13.46 -23.02
CA SER A 22 -17.16 -13.03 -21.68
C SER A 22 -16.98 -14.22 -20.73
N ASN A 23 -17.96 -15.13 -20.70
CA ASN A 23 -17.95 -16.21 -19.71
C ASN A 23 -17.12 -17.44 -20.14
N LEU A 24 -17.13 -17.80 -21.41
CA LEU A 24 -16.41 -18.99 -21.87
C LEU A 24 -14.94 -18.74 -22.15
N TYR A 25 -14.59 -17.54 -22.59
CA TYR A 25 -13.20 -17.21 -22.95
C TYR A 25 -12.51 -16.40 -21.85
N PHE A 26 -13.03 -15.24 -21.51
CA PHE A 26 -12.36 -14.32 -20.59
C PHE A 26 -12.44 -14.76 -19.13
N ASN A 27 -13.59 -15.25 -18.64
CA ASN A 27 -13.71 -15.73 -17.27
C ASN A 27 -12.92 -17.02 -17.03
N LYS A 28 -12.90 -17.97 -18.01
CA LYS A 28 -12.10 -19.21 -17.90
C LYS A 28 -10.59 -18.97 -17.91
N LYS A 29 -10.11 -17.98 -18.65
CA LYS A 29 -8.68 -17.63 -18.69
C LYS A 29 -8.24 -16.75 -17.52
N GLU A 30 -9.12 -16.55 -16.53
CA GLU A 30 -8.85 -15.64 -15.42
C GLU A 30 -8.48 -14.22 -15.85
N PHE A 31 -8.74 -13.88 -17.12
CA PHE A 31 -8.43 -12.58 -17.72
C PHE A 31 -8.96 -11.42 -16.87
N TRP A 32 -10.05 -11.67 -16.13
CA TRP A 32 -10.69 -10.70 -15.25
C TRP A 32 -10.18 -10.72 -13.81
N LYS A 33 -9.37 -11.69 -13.40
CA LYS A 33 -8.58 -11.58 -12.17
C LYS A 33 -7.59 -10.42 -12.27
N TYR A 34 -7.17 -10.12 -13.49
CA TYR A 34 -6.36 -8.95 -13.82
C TYR A 34 -7.24 -7.76 -14.19
N ASP A 35 -8.15 -7.36 -13.32
CA ASP A 35 -9.26 -6.45 -13.61
C ASP A 35 -8.86 -5.00 -13.91
N ARG A 36 -7.63 -4.79 -14.32
CA ARG A 36 -7.07 -3.47 -14.57
C ARG A 36 -6.28 -3.46 -15.88
N LEU A 37 -6.96 -3.23 -17.00
CA LEU A 37 -6.31 -2.97 -18.29
C LEU A 37 -5.33 -1.78 -18.25
N LEU A 38 -5.39 -0.95 -17.21
CA LEU A 38 -4.53 0.21 -16.96
C LEU A 38 -3.72 0.08 -15.67
N ASP A 39 -4.00 -0.92 -14.83
CA ASP A 39 -3.27 -1.18 -13.60
C ASP A 39 -2.46 -2.47 -13.75
N TYR A 40 -1.44 -2.55 -12.99
CA TYR A 40 -0.44 -3.58 -12.98
C TYR A 40 -1.05 -4.94 -12.67
N TYR A 41 -1.07 -5.86 -13.62
CA TYR A 41 -1.66 -7.21 -13.48
C TYR A 41 -1.05 -8.02 -12.32
N TRP A 42 0.12 -7.64 -11.86
CA TRP A 42 0.82 -8.28 -10.74
C TRP A 42 0.36 -7.83 -9.35
N ARG A 43 -0.48 -6.81 -9.27
CA ARG A 43 -1.15 -6.40 -8.03
C ARG A 43 -2.56 -6.97 -8.04
N VAL A 44 -2.81 -7.94 -7.15
CA VAL A 44 -4.05 -8.74 -7.15
C VAL A 44 -4.87 -8.50 -5.90
N SER A 45 -6.19 -8.60 -6.03
CA SER A 45 -7.09 -8.56 -4.90
C SER A 45 -7.04 -9.89 -4.14
N SER A 46 -7.15 -9.82 -2.81
CA SER A 46 -7.26 -10.98 -1.92
C SER A 46 -8.52 -10.84 -1.05
N ASN A 47 -9.32 -11.89 -0.98
CA ASN A 47 -10.46 -11.93 -0.06
C ASN A 47 -10.05 -12.06 1.40
N ILE A 48 -8.78 -12.46 1.67
CA ILE A 48 -8.26 -12.69 3.02
C ILE A 48 -7.67 -11.42 3.59
N TYR A 49 -6.82 -10.71 2.81
CA TYR A 49 -6.05 -9.55 3.26
C TYR A 49 -6.09 -8.38 2.27
N HIS A 50 -7.20 -8.21 1.55
CA HIS A 50 -7.53 -7.11 0.65
C HIS A 50 -6.77 -7.16 -0.70
N HIS A 51 -5.45 -7.09 -0.73
CA HIS A 51 -4.64 -7.13 -1.95
C HIS A 51 -3.20 -7.55 -1.66
N GLY A 52 -2.47 -7.90 -2.70
CA GLY A 52 -1.06 -8.28 -2.64
C GLY A 52 -0.42 -8.34 -4.01
N PHE A 53 0.70 -9.02 -4.12
CA PHE A 53 1.32 -9.32 -5.40
C PHE A 53 1.03 -10.76 -5.82
N LEU A 54 1.05 -11.00 -7.14
CA LEU A 54 1.17 -12.34 -7.67
C LEU A 54 2.52 -12.96 -7.27
N GLU A 55 2.54 -14.27 -7.18
CA GLU A 55 3.74 -15.07 -6.99
C GLU A 55 4.60 -15.04 -8.26
N TYR A 56 5.93 -15.17 -8.10
CA TYR A 56 6.91 -15.32 -9.19
C TYR A 56 6.86 -14.21 -10.25
N VAL A 57 6.57 -12.99 -9.87
CA VAL A 57 6.59 -11.82 -10.75
C VAL A 57 8.02 -11.32 -10.96
N ASP A 58 8.32 -10.90 -12.19
CA ASP A 58 9.52 -10.12 -12.53
C ASP A 58 9.15 -9.12 -13.64
N VAL A 59 8.94 -7.87 -13.22
CA VAL A 59 8.43 -6.82 -14.12
C VAL A 59 9.10 -5.48 -13.83
N ILE A 60 9.05 -4.59 -14.82
CA ILE A 60 9.42 -3.18 -14.63
C ILE A 60 8.16 -2.37 -14.34
N GLU A 61 8.09 -1.80 -13.16
CA GLU A 61 6.98 -0.96 -12.70
C GLU A 61 7.39 0.51 -12.69
N PRO A 62 6.62 1.42 -13.35
CA PRO A 62 6.86 2.85 -13.24
C PRO A 62 6.43 3.36 -11.86
N TRP A 63 7.12 4.40 -11.37
CA TRP A 63 6.79 5.05 -10.11
C TRP A 63 6.92 6.57 -10.22
N GLY A 64 5.92 7.29 -9.71
CA GLY A 64 5.91 8.75 -9.73
C GLY A 64 6.01 9.32 -11.14
N PHE A 65 6.86 10.35 -11.32
CA PHE A 65 6.96 11.04 -12.62
C PHE A 65 7.99 10.44 -13.58
N SER A 66 9.06 9.82 -13.06
CA SER A 66 10.19 9.43 -13.90
C SER A 66 10.92 8.18 -13.44
N LEU A 67 10.57 7.64 -12.29
CA LEU A 67 11.25 6.46 -11.76
C LEU A 67 10.67 5.19 -12.37
N LYS A 68 11.53 4.19 -12.47
CA LYS A 68 11.16 2.81 -12.82
C LYS A 68 11.86 1.90 -11.83
N LYS A 69 11.17 0.86 -11.37
CA LYS A 69 11.75 -0.16 -10.51
C LYS A 69 11.50 -1.54 -11.07
N ARG A 70 12.44 -2.43 -10.88
CA ARG A 70 12.21 -3.86 -11.04
C ARG A 70 11.46 -4.38 -9.82
N LEU A 71 10.29 -4.92 -10.02
CA LEU A 71 9.51 -5.61 -9.01
C LEU A 71 9.67 -7.11 -9.22
N VAL A 72 10.28 -7.77 -8.25
CA VAL A 72 10.40 -9.23 -8.20
C VAL A 72 9.65 -9.75 -6.99
N THR A 73 8.93 -10.86 -7.12
CA THR A 73 8.25 -11.54 -6.04
C THR A 73 8.65 -13.01 -5.95
N ASN A 74 8.62 -13.55 -4.74
CA ASN A 74 8.87 -14.96 -4.47
C ASN A 74 7.59 -15.82 -4.55
N SER A 75 7.69 -17.10 -4.20
CA SER A 75 6.59 -18.09 -4.25
C SER A 75 5.37 -17.79 -3.37
N ILE A 76 5.45 -16.81 -2.47
CA ILE A 76 4.36 -16.38 -1.61
C ILE A 76 3.91 -14.94 -1.90
N GLY A 77 4.31 -14.39 -3.06
CA GLY A 77 3.93 -13.05 -3.46
C GLY A 77 4.53 -11.94 -2.58
N PHE A 78 5.62 -12.18 -1.86
CA PHE A 78 6.36 -11.14 -1.15
C PHE A 78 7.42 -10.54 -2.06
N ARG A 79 7.63 -9.23 -1.96
CA ARG A 79 8.70 -8.58 -2.72
C ARG A 79 10.06 -9.11 -2.29
N ASP A 80 10.90 -9.45 -3.28
CA ASP A 80 12.17 -10.15 -3.04
C ASP A 80 13.26 -9.66 -4.01
N PHE A 81 14.51 -10.08 -3.77
CA PHE A 81 15.65 -9.80 -4.66
C PHE A 81 15.67 -10.71 -5.89
N SER A 82 15.03 -11.88 -5.83
CA SER A 82 14.96 -12.85 -6.90
C SER A 82 13.66 -13.65 -6.88
N ILE A 83 13.33 -14.26 -8.02
CA ILE A 83 12.31 -15.31 -8.06
C ILE A 83 12.85 -16.51 -7.34
N ARG A 84 12.24 -16.90 -6.23
CA ARG A 84 12.64 -18.06 -5.43
C ARG A 84 11.48 -18.68 -4.68
N GLU A 85 11.65 -19.95 -4.35
CA GLU A 85 10.74 -20.69 -3.47
C GLU A 85 11.00 -20.31 -2.01
N ILE A 86 9.94 -20.06 -1.26
CA ILE A 86 9.96 -19.89 0.19
C ILE A 86 9.42 -21.16 0.83
N SER A 87 10.29 -21.98 1.37
CA SER A 87 9.90 -23.21 2.09
C SER A 87 9.18 -22.85 3.38
N LYS A 88 8.20 -23.66 3.80
CA LYS A 88 7.55 -23.51 5.11
C LYS A 88 8.53 -23.75 6.25
N GLU A 89 9.43 -24.69 6.08
CA GLU A 89 10.51 -24.99 7.03
C GLU A 89 11.86 -24.46 6.52
N THR A 90 12.67 -23.93 7.41
CA THR A 90 14.02 -23.45 7.12
C THR A 90 14.91 -23.56 8.35
N LYS A 91 16.24 -23.69 8.11
CA LYS A 91 17.25 -23.65 9.17
C LYS A 91 17.72 -22.22 9.47
N LYS A 92 17.50 -21.27 8.55
CA LYS A 92 17.81 -19.85 8.76
C LYS A 92 16.72 -19.19 9.58
N LYS A 93 17.12 -18.30 10.47
CA LYS A 93 16.15 -17.39 11.10
C LYS A 93 15.47 -16.52 10.05
N ARG A 94 14.21 -16.17 10.28
CA ARG A 94 13.43 -15.34 9.38
C ARG A 94 13.12 -14.00 10.00
N LEU A 95 13.51 -12.94 9.28
CA LEU A 95 13.14 -11.56 9.58
C LEU A 95 11.97 -11.16 8.68
N LEU A 96 10.83 -10.88 9.29
CA LEU A 96 9.63 -10.45 8.61
C LEU A 96 9.51 -8.92 8.65
N LEU A 97 9.39 -8.27 7.51
CA LEU A 97 9.09 -6.84 7.39
C LEU A 97 7.59 -6.67 7.13
N ILE A 98 6.95 -5.83 7.94
CA ILE A 98 5.53 -5.51 7.87
C ILE A 98 5.40 -3.99 7.73
N GLY A 99 4.62 -3.53 6.76
CA GLY A 99 4.44 -2.11 6.48
C GLY A 99 3.66 -1.90 5.19
N ASP A 100 3.69 -0.68 4.71
CA ASP A 100 3.03 -0.22 3.49
C ASP A 100 4.00 0.01 2.31
N SER A 101 3.71 1.00 1.47
CA SER A 101 4.49 1.35 0.28
C SER A 101 5.93 1.77 0.58
N ALA A 102 6.19 2.38 1.73
CA ALA A 102 7.54 2.78 2.12
C ALA A 102 8.43 1.55 2.33
N ILE A 103 7.90 0.49 2.92
CA ILE A 103 8.60 -0.76 3.18
C ILE A 103 8.51 -1.73 2.00
N GLU A 104 7.43 -1.66 1.21
CA GLU A 104 7.43 -2.27 -0.12
C GLU A 104 8.67 -1.81 -0.91
N GLY A 105 9.10 -0.56 -0.71
CA GLY A 105 10.25 0.04 -1.37
C GLY A 105 9.85 0.72 -2.67
N ALA A 106 8.88 1.62 -2.57
CA ALA A 106 8.40 2.43 -3.67
C ALA A 106 9.53 3.15 -4.41
N GLY A 107 9.51 3.11 -5.74
CA GLY A 107 10.39 3.89 -6.61
C GLY A 107 11.78 3.31 -6.89
N TYR A 108 12.22 2.23 -6.22
CA TYR A 108 13.58 1.68 -6.39
C TYR A 108 13.59 0.15 -6.52
N ASP A 109 14.64 -0.36 -7.16
CA ASP A 109 14.96 -1.77 -7.20
C ASP A 109 15.24 -2.31 -5.78
N TYR A 110 15.04 -3.60 -5.56
CA TYR A 110 15.01 -4.20 -4.23
C TYR A 110 16.28 -3.92 -3.40
N GLU A 111 17.45 -3.95 -4.02
CA GLU A 111 18.75 -3.72 -3.36
C GLU A 111 18.89 -2.32 -2.75
N HIS A 112 18.05 -1.37 -3.16
CA HIS A 112 18.03 0.00 -2.64
C HIS A 112 16.88 0.25 -1.65
N THR A 113 16.14 -0.80 -1.28
CA THR A 113 15.05 -0.73 -0.29
C THR A 113 15.53 -1.17 1.08
N ILE A 114 14.73 -0.91 2.13
CA ILE A 114 15.02 -1.42 3.49
C ILE A 114 15.16 -2.94 3.47
N GLY A 115 14.26 -3.66 2.79
CA GLY A 115 14.32 -5.11 2.67
C GLY A 115 15.61 -5.60 2.01
N GLY A 116 16.02 -4.96 0.91
CA GLY A 116 17.25 -5.33 0.21
C GLY A 116 18.51 -5.03 1.00
N LEU A 117 18.60 -3.86 1.64
CA LEU A 117 19.73 -3.50 2.50
C LEU A 117 19.87 -4.46 3.71
N LEU A 118 18.75 -4.78 4.37
CA LEU A 118 18.72 -5.76 5.47
C LEU A 118 19.08 -7.15 4.97
N GLN A 119 18.53 -7.61 3.83
CA GLN A 119 18.88 -8.90 3.26
C GLN A 119 20.39 -9.01 2.96
N ASN A 120 20.98 -7.97 2.38
CA ASN A 120 22.41 -7.95 2.10
C ASN A 120 23.26 -7.98 3.38
N HIS A 121 22.89 -7.21 4.39
CA HIS A 121 23.64 -7.09 5.65
C HIS A 121 23.50 -8.32 6.54
N LEU A 122 22.32 -8.96 6.56
CA LEU A 122 21.98 -10.05 7.47
C LEU A 122 21.96 -11.43 6.80
N SER A 123 22.42 -11.56 5.56
CA SER A 123 22.28 -12.75 4.72
C SER A 123 22.85 -14.03 5.35
N GLU A 124 23.89 -13.93 6.18
CA GLU A 124 24.47 -15.07 6.88
C GLU A 124 23.55 -15.61 7.99
N LYS A 125 22.80 -14.74 8.65
CA LYS A 125 22.00 -15.05 9.83
C LYS A 125 20.49 -15.16 9.53
N TYR A 126 19.97 -14.30 8.65
CA TYR A 126 18.54 -14.19 8.39
C TYR A 126 18.18 -14.38 6.91
N GLU A 127 17.00 -14.98 6.70
CA GLU A 127 16.21 -14.84 5.48
C GLU A 127 15.24 -13.67 5.69
N VAL A 128 15.41 -12.58 4.95
CA VAL A 128 14.52 -11.40 5.04
C VAL A 128 13.33 -11.60 4.13
N LEU A 129 12.13 -11.48 4.67
CA LEU A 129 10.86 -11.62 3.97
C LEU A 129 10.06 -10.32 4.04
N ASN A 130 9.90 -9.63 2.91
CA ASN A 130 9.21 -8.35 2.84
C ASN A 130 7.73 -8.55 2.47
N SER A 131 6.86 -8.53 3.47
CA SER A 131 5.40 -8.70 3.30
C SER A 131 4.66 -7.41 2.95
N ALA A 132 5.34 -6.26 2.94
CA ALA A 132 4.74 -4.96 2.74
C ALA A 132 4.24 -4.75 1.30
N VAL A 133 3.13 -4.04 1.18
CA VAL A 133 2.53 -3.63 -0.10
C VAL A 133 1.88 -2.26 0.08
N GLY A 134 1.94 -1.42 -0.94
CA GLY A 134 1.36 -0.07 -0.88
C GLY A 134 -0.10 -0.04 -0.44
N SER A 135 -0.45 0.96 0.36
CA SER A 135 -1.79 1.15 0.94
C SER A 135 -2.24 0.05 1.92
N TYR A 136 -1.29 -0.66 2.53
CA TYR A 136 -1.60 -1.52 3.66
C TYR A 136 -1.82 -0.68 4.92
N SER A 137 -2.55 -1.26 5.88
CA SER A 137 -2.81 -0.69 7.20
C SER A 137 -2.91 -1.82 8.24
N PRO A 138 -2.99 -1.52 9.53
CA PRO A 138 -2.95 -2.52 10.60
C PRO A 138 -3.91 -3.70 10.46
N GLY A 139 -5.10 -3.48 9.92
CA GLY A 139 -6.05 -4.56 9.63
C GLY A 139 -5.53 -5.56 8.61
N ILE A 140 -4.92 -5.04 7.54
CA ILE A 140 -4.30 -5.86 6.50
C ILE A 140 -3.04 -6.54 7.02
N TYR A 141 -2.19 -5.84 7.79
CA TYR A 141 -1.01 -6.43 8.43
C TYR A 141 -1.39 -7.69 9.22
N PHE A 142 -2.35 -7.56 10.14
CA PHE A 142 -2.81 -8.68 10.94
C PHE A 142 -3.35 -9.83 10.08
N LYS A 143 -4.23 -9.53 9.13
CA LYS A 143 -4.88 -10.55 8.29
C LYS A 143 -3.88 -11.32 7.44
N LYS A 144 -2.93 -10.61 6.82
CA LYS A 144 -1.90 -11.21 5.98
C LYS A 144 -0.98 -12.12 6.78
N ILE A 145 -0.44 -11.63 7.89
CA ILE A 145 0.49 -12.41 8.68
C ILE A 145 -0.20 -13.61 9.35
N ASN A 146 -1.43 -13.44 9.84
CA ASN A 146 -2.23 -14.55 10.36
C ASN A 146 -2.49 -15.63 9.29
N HIS A 147 -2.70 -15.24 8.04
CA HIS A 147 -2.86 -16.19 6.94
C HIS A 147 -1.58 -17.02 6.75
N TYR A 148 -0.41 -16.40 6.61
CA TYR A 148 0.83 -17.12 6.38
C TYR A 148 1.26 -18.00 7.57
N ILE A 149 1.04 -17.55 8.81
CA ILE A 149 1.29 -18.39 10.00
C ILE A 149 0.35 -19.61 9.98
N LYS A 150 -0.93 -19.45 9.64
CA LYS A 150 -1.88 -20.58 9.50
C LYS A 150 -1.51 -21.54 8.37
N GLU A 151 -0.89 -21.03 7.30
CA GLU A 151 -0.36 -21.87 6.22
C GLU A 151 0.91 -22.62 6.62
N GLY A 152 1.45 -22.39 7.82
CA GLY A 152 2.61 -23.08 8.37
C GLY A 152 3.95 -22.40 8.11
N TYR A 153 3.97 -21.13 7.67
CA TYR A 153 5.21 -20.36 7.59
C TYR A 153 5.61 -19.88 8.97
N THR A 154 6.91 -19.99 9.29
CA THR A 154 7.49 -19.56 10.56
C THR A 154 8.35 -18.32 10.39
N PHE A 155 8.41 -17.50 11.43
CA PHE A 155 9.20 -16.28 11.50
C PHE A 155 9.83 -16.20 12.91
N ASP A 156 11.01 -15.61 13.03
CA ASP A 156 11.71 -15.47 14.32
C ASP A 156 11.63 -14.04 14.84
N LYS A 157 11.67 -13.06 13.94
CA LYS A 157 11.64 -11.63 14.27
C LYS A 157 10.76 -10.87 13.27
N ALA A 158 9.98 -9.93 13.76
CA ALA A 158 9.17 -9.02 12.94
C ALA A 158 9.56 -7.57 13.22
N ILE A 159 9.68 -6.77 12.16
CA ILE A 159 9.80 -5.32 12.23
C ILE A 159 8.53 -4.74 11.60
N ILE A 160 7.73 -4.05 12.41
CA ILE A 160 6.47 -3.44 12.01
C ILE A 160 6.71 -1.93 11.83
N PHE A 161 6.51 -1.44 10.62
CA PHE A 161 6.59 -0.02 10.32
C PHE A 161 5.18 0.55 10.21
N LEU A 162 4.86 1.53 11.03
CA LEU A 162 3.57 2.20 11.00
C LEU A 162 3.70 3.55 10.31
N ASP A 163 3.00 3.66 9.19
CA ASP A 163 2.93 4.87 8.38
C ASP A 163 1.90 5.85 8.95
N PRO A 164 2.18 7.17 8.94
CA PRO A 164 1.18 8.16 9.37
C PRO A 164 -0.15 8.11 8.58
N SER A 165 -0.13 7.62 7.34
CA SER A 165 -1.34 7.49 6.52
C SER A 165 -2.17 6.25 6.82
N ASP A 166 -1.58 5.21 7.44
CA ASP A 166 -2.24 3.95 7.76
C ASP A 166 -3.53 4.14 8.56
N ILE A 167 -3.54 5.14 9.43
CA ILE A 167 -4.68 5.47 10.30
C ILE A 167 -5.91 5.88 9.47
N ILE A 168 -5.68 6.62 8.40
CA ILE A 168 -6.75 7.05 7.51
C ILE A 168 -7.16 5.90 6.58
N ASP A 169 -6.20 5.12 6.08
CA ASP A 169 -6.51 3.95 5.27
C ASP A 169 -7.33 2.92 6.07
N GLU A 170 -7.00 2.71 7.36
CA GLU A 170 -7.74 1.83 8.26
C GLU A 170 -9.19 2.29 8.51
N MET A 171 -9.49 3.59 8.44
CA MET A 171 -10.87 4.08 8.57
C MET A 171 -11.81 3.48 7.54
N PHE A 172 -11.32 3.28 6.32
CA PHE A 172 -12.11 2.81 5.18
C PHE A 172 -12.12 1.29 5.04
N LEU A 173 -11.27 0.57 5.77
CA LEU A 173 -11.27 -0.89 5.78
C LEU A 173 -12.39 -1.42 6.66
N ASN A 174 -13.19 -2.33 6.11
CA ASN A 174 -14.24 -3.03 6.85
C ASN A 174 -14.08 -4.53 6.64
N PHE A 175 -14.25 -5.30 7.73
CA PHE A 175 -14.27 -6.75 7.73
C PHE A 175 -15.61 -7.22 8.29
N ASP A 176 -16.16 -8.30 7.73
CA ASP A 176 -17.36 -8.95 8.25
C ASP A 176 -17.11 -9.67 9.59
N GLU A 177 -18.14 -10.28 10.16
CA GLU A 177 -18.05 -11.02 11.42
C GLU A 177 -17.10 -12.20 11.33
N ASP A 178 -17.01 -12.86 10.17
CA ASP A 178 -16.09 -13.95 9.88
C ASP A 178 -14.65 -13.42 9.61
N GLY A 179 -14.52 -12.11 9.51
CA GLY A 179 -13.27 -11.42 9.29
C GLY A 179 -12.81 -11.39 7.83
N ASN A 180 -13.68 -11.65 6.86
CA ASN A 180 -13.37 -11.45 5.46
C ASN A 180 -13.48 -9.96 5.13
N PHE A 181 -12.67 -9.51 4.18
CA PHE A 181 -12.76 -8.13 3.73
C PHE A 181 -14.12 -7.86 3.06
N ILE A 182 -14.83 -6.88 3.60
CA ILE A 182 -16.05 -6.37 2.96
C ILE A 182 -15.59 -5.43 1.84
N ILE A 183 -15.63 -5.93 0.62
CA ILE A 183 -15.58 -5.01 -0.53
C ILE A 183 -16.89 -4.22 -0.47
N ASP A 184 -16.79 -2.94 -0.12
CA ASP A 184 -17.97 -2.07 -0.11
C ASP A 184 -18.52 -1.99 -1.54
N LYS A 185 -19.51 -2.85 -1.81
CA LYS A 185 -20.30 -2.83 -3.03
C LYS A 185 -21.43 -1.80 -2.93
N SER A 186 -21.37 -0.91 -1.93
CA SER A 186 -22.37 0.12 -1.72
C SER A 186 -22.41 1.07 -2.92
N GLY A 187 -23.45 0.96 -3.69
CA GLY A 187 -23.77 1.81 -4.82
C GLY A 187 -24.08 1.11 -6.14
N LYS A 188 -23.68 -0.13 -6.35
CA LYS A 188 -24.08 -0.88 -7.55
C LYS A 188 -25.15 -1.92 -7.19
N SER A 189 -26.30 -1.84 -7.83
CA SER A 189 -27.37 -2.83 -7.65
C SER A 189 -26.83 -4.24 -8.00
N SER A 190 -27.43 -5.29 -7.42
CA SER A 190 -27.11 -6.70 -7.77
C SER A 190 -27.17 -6.93 -9.28
N PHE A 191 -28.10 -6.26 -9.97
CA PHE A 191 -28.24 -6.31 -11.42
C PHE A 191 -27.06 -5.63 -12.15
N SER A 192 -26.60 -4.46 -11.68
CA SER A 192 -25.42 -3.79 -12.24
C SER A 192 -24.16 -4.67 -12.11
N ASN A 193 -23.96 -5.31 -10.96
CA ASN A 193 -22.86 -6.24 -10.75
C ASN A 193 -22.95 -7.46 -11.67
N PHE A 194 -24.17 -8.00 -11.86
CA PHE A 194 -24.40 -9.08 -12.82
C PHE A 194 -24.00 -8.67 -14.24
N LEU A 195 -24.41 -7.50 -14.71
CA LEU A 195 -24.08 -7.00 -16.05
C LEU A 195 -22.56 -6.83 -16.22
N VAL A 196 -21.90 -6.17 -15.28
CA VAL A 196 -20.45 -5.94 -15.34
C VAL A 196 -19.64 -7.23 -15.27
N ASN A 197 -20.08 -8.21 -14.48
CA ASN A 197 -19.37 -9.47 -14.34
C ASN A 197 -19.56 -10.44 -15.52
N ASN A 198 -20.64 -10.30 -16.27
CA ASN A 198 -20.99 -11.28 -17.31
C ASN A 198 -20.93 -10.73 -18.74
N PHE A 199 -20.77 -9.42 -18.92
CA PHE A 199 -20.75 -8.80 -20.25
C PHE A 199 -19.55 -7.89 -20.43
N LEU A 200 -18.79 -8.09 -21.48
CA LEU A 200 -17.62 -7.29 -21.85
C LEU A 200 -17.99 -5.83 -22.14
N ILE A 201 -19.11 -5.63 -22.85
CA ILE A 201 -19.58 -4.30 -23.24
C ILE A 201 -19.90 -3.41 -22.02
N PHE A 202 -20.59 -3.95 -21.02
CA PHE A 202 -20.94 -3.18 -19.81
C PHE A 202 -19.70 -2.88 -18.97
N ARG A 203 -18.76 -3.79 -18.91
CA ARG A 203 -17.47 -3.61 -18.25
C ARG A 203 -16.63 -2.52 -18.94
N THR A 204 -16.58 -2.52 -20.27
CA THR A 204 -15.88 -1.50 -21.04
C THR A 204 -16.51 -0.12 -20.88
N LEU A 205 -17.84 -0.05 -20.91
CA LEU A 205 -18.57 1.22 -20.69
C LEU A 205 -18.32 1.78 -19.29
N LEU A 206 -18.31 0.92 -18.26
CA LEU A 206 -17.98 1.35 -16.90
C LEU A 206 -16.58 1.95 -16.82
N ARG A 207 -15.57 1.29 -17.42
CA ARG A 207 -14.19 1.78 -17.44
C ARG A 207 -14.03 3.12 -18.15
N VAL A 208 -14.74 3.31 -19.27
CA VAL A 208 -14.75 4.61 -19.95
C VAL A 208 -15.36 5.67 -19.03
N SER A 209 -16.44 5.34 -18.32
CA SER A 209 -17.05 6.24 -17.32
C SER A 209 -16.10 6.59 -16.19
N ASP A 210 -15.41 5.58 -15.61
CA ASP A 210 -14.44 5.78 -14.54
C ASP A 210 -13.23 6.59 -15.01
N GLY A 211 -12.78 6.37 -16.24
CA GLY A 211 -11.72 7.18 -16.88
C GLY A 211 -12.12 8.64 -17.10
N VAL A 212 -13.36 8.90 -17.50
CA VAL A 212 -13.91 10.26 -17.64
C VAL A 212 -14.02 10.94 -16.27
N GLU A 213 -14.48 10.24 -15.24
CA GLU A 213 -14.57 10.77 -13.87
C GLU A 213 -13.17 11.08 -13.30
N SER A 214 -12.20 10.19 -13.50
CA SER A 214 -10.80 10.42 -13.14
C SER A 214 -10.23 11.65 -13.84
N LEU A 215 -10.50 11.84 -15.12
CA LEU A 215 -10.10 13.03 -15.87
C LEU A 215 -10.75 14.31 -15.33
N LYS A 216 -12.04 14.27 -15.01
CA LYS A 216 -12.75 15.42 -14.39
C LYS A 216 -12.14 15.77 -13.04
N ASN A 217 -11.87 14.78 -12.19
CA ASN A 217 -11.24 14.98 -10.89
C ASN A 217 -9.82 15.55 -11.03
N PHE A 218 -9.03 15.04 -11.97
CA PHE A 218 -7.73 15.57 -12.32
C PHE A 218 -7.79 17.04 -12.76
N LEU A 219 -8.70 17.40 -13.66
CA LEU A 219 -8.88 18.78 -14.13
C LEU A 219 -9.36 19.70 -13.00
N LYS A 220 -10.23 19.22 -12.11
CA LYS A 220 -10.70 19.96 -10.93
C LYS A 220 -9.59 20.22 -9.93
N LEU A 221 -8.72 19.22 -9.68
CA LEU A 221 -7.52 19.38 -8.86
C LEU A 221 -6.54 20.38 -9.49
N LYS A 222 -6.28 20.26 -10.79
CA LYS A 222 -5.43 21.20 -11.54
C LYS A 222 -5.96 22.65 -11.44
N TYR A 223 -7.25 22.84 -11.59
CA TYR A 223 -7.89 24.16 -11.46
C TYR A 223 -7.80 24.72 -10.04
N LYS A 224 -8.09 23.92 -9.01
CA LYS A 224 -7.96 24.34 -7.60
C LYS A 224 -6.52 24.71 -7.25
N ALA A 225 -5.56 23.89 -7.67
CA ALA A 225 -4.15 24.13 -7.42
C ALA A 225 -3.64 25.39 -8.15
N SER A 226 -4.02 25.61 -9.40
CA SER A 226 -3.64 26.82 -10.16
C SER A 226 -4.19 28.10 -9.51
N LYS A 227 -5.42 28.06 -8.96
CA LYS A 227 -6.00 29.19 -8.22
C LYS A 227 -5.28 29.49 -6.90
N LYS A 228 -4.87 28.45 -6.16
CA LYS A 228 -4.22 28.59 -4.85
C LYS A 228 -2.77 29.05 -4.95
N PHE A 229 -2.05 28.64 -6.00
CA PHE A 229 -0.59 28.86 -6.12
C PHE A 229 -0.20 29.83 -7.20
N ASN A 230 -1.14 30.29 -8.02
CA ASN A 230 -0.88 31.09 -9.24
C ASN A 230 0.21 30.45 -10.16
N LYS A 231 0.41 29.14 -10.06
CA LYS A 231 1.40 28.32 -10.75
C LYS A 231 0.82 26.95 -11.14
N ASN A 232 1.44 26.33 -12.11
CA ASN A 232 1.05 24.99 -12.56
C ASN A 232 1.41 23.95 -11.49
N TYR A 233 0.43 23.39 -10.78
CA TYR A 233 0.61 22.33 -9.77
C TYR A 233 1.37 21.10 -10.29
N PHE A 234 1.39 20.88 -11.58
CA PHE A 234 2.10 19.79 -12.25
C PHE A 234 3.47 20.22 -12.82
N ASP A 235 3.90 21.44 -12.53
CA ASP A 235 5.24 21.88 -12.87
C ASP A 235 6.25 21.17 -11.96
N THR A 236 6.80 20.07 -12.47
CA THR A 236 7.80 19.24 -11.77
C THR A 236 9.17 19.92 -11.69
N THR A 237 9.36 21.05 -12.35
CA THR A 237 10.60 21.83 -12.29
C THR A 237 10.59 22.87 -11.17
N ASN A 238 9.41 23.18 -10.62
CA ASN A 238 9.27 24.19 -9.57
C ASN A 238 9.38 23.57 -8.17
N GLU A 239 10.47 23.85 -7.47
CA GLU A 239 10.74 23.35 -6.12
C GLU A 239 9.66 23.71 -5.09
N ASP A 240 9.06 24.91 -5.15
CA ASP A 240 8.01 25.31 -4.20
C ASP A 240 6.75 24.45 -4.41
N THR A 241 6.42 24.17 -5.66
CA THR A 241 5.31 23.27 -6.01
C THR A 241 5.58 21.86 -5.50
N MET A 242 6.80 21.35 -5.69
CA MET A 242 7.17 20.02 -5.23
C MET A 242 7.22 19.93 -3.71
N TYR A 243 7.81 20.93 -3.03
CA TYR A 243 7.81 21.01 -1.58
C TYR A 243 6.37 20.98 -1.00
N TYR A 244 5.48 21.78 -1.59
CA TYR A 244 4.08 21.77 -1.18
C TYR A 244 3.43 20.40 -1.38
N ARG A 245 3.64 19.75 -2.51
CA ARG A 245 3.12 18.40 -2.76
C ARG A 245 3.60 17.38 -1.74
N MET A 246 4.89 17.44 -1.38
CA MET A 246 5.50 16.53 -0.42
C MET A 246 4.99 16.76 1.00
N THR A 247 4.68 18.00 1.37
CA THR A 247 4.35 18.38 2.75
C THR A 247 2.85 18.52 3.03
N HIS A 248 2.00 18.53 2.00
CA HIS A 248 0.54 18.66 2.14
C HIS A 248 -0.16 17.38 1.67
N ILE A 249 0.20 16.27 2.28
CA ILE A 249 -0.40 14.97 2.00
C ILE A 249 -1.62 14.80 2.91
N ASP A 250 -2.80 14.81 2.30
CA ASP A 250 -4.07 14.79 3.03
C ASP A 250 -4.14 13.65 4.05
N ARG A 251 -3.74 12.44 3.68
CA ARG A 251 -3.83 11.25 4.55
C ARG A 251 -2.95 11.31 5.80
N SER A 252 -1.89 12.11 5.82
CA SER A 252 -1.03 12.29 6.99
C SER A 252 -1.24 13.63 7.71
N ALA A 253 -2.09 14.51 7.16
CA ALA A 253 -2.32 15.86 7.70
C ALA A 253 -2.98 15.86 9.09
N TRP A 254 -3.73 14.82 9.45
CA TRP A 254 -4.34 14.66 10.77
C TRP A 254 -3.32 14.68 11.92
N THR A 255 -2.05 14.41 11.64
CA THR A 255 -0.97 14.36 12.64
C THR A 255 -0.60 15.74 13.17
N PHE A 256 -0.87 16.81 12.43
CA PHE A 256 -0.61 18.20 12.83
C PHE A 256 -1.86 19.10 12.74
N ASP A 257 -2.90 18.69 12.00
CA ASP A 257 -4.19 19.39 11.90
C ASP A 257 -5.36 18.41 11.94
N ASN A 258 -5.91 18.21 13.12
CA ASN A 258 -7.02 17.28 13.34
C ASN A 258 -8.37 17.75 12.77
N THR A 259 -8.44 18.95 12.20
CA THR A 259 -9.65 19.45 11.55
C THR A 259 -9.81 18.91 10.14
N ILE A 260 -8.72 18.48 9.50
CA ILE A 260 -8.71 17.95 8.13
C ILE A 260 -9.44 16.60 8.06
N PHE A 261 -9.19 15.72 9.05
CA PHE A 261 -9.86 14.42 9.18
C PHE A 261 -10.54 14.30 10.54
N LYS A 262 -11.74 14.86 10.68
CA LYS A 262 -12.50 14.86 11.94
C LYS A 262 -12.68 13.49 12.59
N ASN A 263 -12.70 12.43 11.77
CA ASN A 263 -12.94 11.06 12.23
C ASN A 263 -11.65 10.23 12.38
N TYR A 264 -10.44 10.83 12.36
CA TYR A 264 -9.18 10.09 12.50
C TYR A 264 -9.12 9.21 13.76
N LYS A 265 -9.86 9.57 14.82
CA LYS A 265 -9.98 8.77 16.05
C LYS A 265 -10.56 7.39 15.81
N ILE A 266 -11.46 7.24 14.82
CA ILE A 266 -11.99 5.93 14.40
C ILE A 266 -10.86 5.09 13.80
N GLY A 267 -10.05 5.69 12.95
CA GLY A 267 -8.87 5.03 12.37
C GLY A 267 -7.88 4.61 13.44
N LEU A 268 -7.57 5.48 14.43
CA LEU A 268 -6.70 5.14 15.56
C LEU A 268 -7.23 3.94 16.35
N GLN A 269 -8.53 3.94 16.70
CA GLN A 269 -9.15 2.84 17.44
C GLN A 269 -9.13 1.52 16.67
N LYS A 270 -9.43 1.57 15.36
CA LYS A 270 -9.34 0.38 14.50
C LYS A 270 -7.90 -0.11 14.37
N SER A 271 -6.94 0.80 14.16
CA SER A 271 -5.52 0.48 14.06
C SER A 271 -5.01 -0.16 15.35
N GLU A 272 -5.31 0.42 16.51
CA GLU A 272 -4.97 -0.14 17.81
C GLU A 272 -5.55 -1.55 17.99
N LYS A 273 -6.84 -1.75 17.67
CA LYS A 273 -7.49 -3.06 17.71
C LYS A 273 -6.73 -4.11 16.92
N TYR A 274 -6.33 -3.80 15.68
CA TYR A 274 -5.67 -4.77 14.81
C TYR A 274 -4.18 -4.93 15.15
N LEU A 275 -3.50 -3.88 15.58
CA LEU A 275 -2.13 -4.00 16.10
C LEU A 275 -2.08 -4.86 17.36
N ASN A 276 -3.03 -4.71 18.29
CA ASN A 276 -3.12 -5.57 19.47
C ASN A 276 -3.34 -7.05 19.08
N LYS A 277 -4.15 -7.33 18.05
CA LYS A 277 -4.31 -8.68 17.51
C LYS A 277 -3.02 -9.20 16.85
N LEU A 278 -2.34 -8.36 16.08
CA LEU A 278 -1.07 -8.72 15.43
C LEU A 278 0.00 -9.04 16.46
N ILE A 279 0.15 -8.17 17.48
CA ILE A 279 1.13 -8.38 18.55
C ILE A 279 0.85 -9.66 19.33
N LYS A 280 -0.42 -9.91 19.67
CA LYS A 280 -0.81 -11.17 20.31
C LYS A 280 -0.44 -12.36 19.43
N LEU A 281 -0.77 -12.32 18.14
CA LEU A 281 -0.45 -13.38 17.19
C LEU A 281 1.06 -13.65 17.13
N LEU A 282 1.87 -12.60 17.03
CA LEU A 282 3.34 -12.73 16.96
C LEU A 282 3.90 -13.30 18.25
N ARG A 283 3.43 -12.84 19.42
CA ARG A 283 3.84 -13.37 20.73
C ARG A 283 3.44 -14.83 20.94
N ASP A 284 2.23 -15.20 20.56
CA ASP A 284 1.74 -16.59 20.66
C ASP A 284 2.57 -17.55 19.79
N ASN A 285 3.29 -17.03 18.78
CA ASN A 285 4.19 -17.78 17.91
C ASN A 285 5.68 -17.56 18.24
N ASN A 286 6.01 -16.96 19.37
CA ASN A 286 7.37 -16.66 19.84
C ASN A 286 8.19 -15.78 18.87
N ILE A 287 7.53 -14.90 18.14
CA ILE A 287 8.18 -13.98 17.19
C ILE A 287 8.54 -12.69 17.93
N GLU A 288 9.84 -12.34 17.92
CA GLU A 288 10.32 -11.08 18.50
C GLU A 288 9.80 -9.88 17.71
N ILE A 289 9.40 -8.80 18.41
CA ILE A 289 8.72 -7.67 17.81
C ILE A 289 9.52 -6.38 18.02
N ASN A 290 9.80 -5.67 16.91
CA ASN A 290 10.25 -4.29 16.92
C ASN A 290 9.24 -3.42 16.16
N PHE A 291 8.87 -2.28 16.74
CA PHE A 291 7.88 -1.37 16.17
C PHE A 291 8.54 -0.05 15.79
N ILE A 292 8.38 0.37 14.56
CA ILE A 292 9.07 1.53 14.00
C ILE A 292 8.06 2.61 13.65
N LEU A 293 8.31 3.82 14.14
CA LEU A 293 7.64 5.04 13.70
C LEU A 293 8.59 5.89 12.87
N TYR A 294 8.10 6.43 11.77
CA TYR A 294 8.86 7.29 10.89
C TYR A 294 8.03 8.46 10.36
N PRO A 295 8.67 9.62 10.09
CA PRO A 295 7.95 10.76 9.55
C PRO A 295 7.79 10.70 8.04
N HIS A 296 6.69 11.26 7.54
CA HIS A 296 6.58 11.77 6.17
C HIS A 296 7.20 13.17 6.05
N PRO A 297 7.39 13.72 4.86
CA PRO A 297 7.80 15.10 4.67
C PRO A 297 6.94 16.11 5.43
N SER A 298 5.64 15.83 5.56
CA SER A 298 4.70 16.67 6.30
C SER A 298 5.03 16.76 7.80
N GLN A 299 5.41 15.65 8.45
CA GLN A 299 5.79 15.66 9.88
C GLN A 299 7.18 16.26 10.11
N ILE A 300 8.02 16.35 9.08
CA ILE A 300 9.29 17.08 9.14
C ILE A 300 9.03 18.58 8.98
N ALA A 301 8.16 18.99 8.04
CA ALA A 301 7.79 20.38 7.80
C ALA A 301 7.00 20.98 8.96
N TYR A 302 6.06 20.21 9.49
CA TYR A 302 5.15 20.58 10.59
C TYR A 302 5.44 19.70 11.81
N GLU A 303 5.04 20.15 12.99
CA GLU A 303 5.18 19.35 14.21
C GLU A 303 4.13 18.23 14.23
N ASP A 304 4.54 17.01 14.56
CA ASP A 304 3.64 15.88 14.80
C ASP A 304 3.07 15.97 16.22
N LEU A 305 1.82 16.38 16.32
CA LEU A 305 1.13 16.58 17.60
C LEU A 305 0.36 15.34 18.07
N TYR A 306 0.03 14.41 17.18
CA TYR A 306 -0.93 13.35 17.50
C TYR A 306 -0.42 11.93 17.24
N HIS A 307 0.28 11.67 16.15
CA HIS A 307 0.68 10.32 15.75
C HIS A 307 1.78 9.74 16.64
N GLN A 308 2.93 10.42 16.69
CA GLN A 308 4.07 9.94 17.48
C GLN A 308 3.75 9.84 18.99
N PRO A 309 3.16 10.86 19.64
CA PRO A 309 2.82 10.77 21.05
C PRO A 309 1.82 9.65 21.38
N TYR A 310 0.84 9.42 20.49
CA TYR A 310 -0.14 8.36 20.69
C TYR A 310 0.51 6.98 20.69
N TRP A 311 1.34 6.68 19.70
CA TRP A 311 1.94 5.35 19.53
C TRP A 311 3.06 5.08 20.53
N ILE A 312 3.81 6.10 20.98
CA ILE A 312 4.75 5.95 22.09
C ILE A 312 4.02 5.51 23.37
N ASN A 313 2.94 6.19 23.72
CA ASN A 313 2.14 5.83 24.90
C ASN A 313 1.52 4.43 24.78
N TRP A 314 1.01 4.09 23.59
CA TRP A 314 0.46 2.76 23.33
C TRP A 314 1.53 1.67 23.43
N ALA A 315 2.71 1.88 22.88
CA ALA A 315 3.81 0.92 22.96
C ALA A 315 4.28 0.68 24.40
N GLN A 316 4.39 1.73 25.20
CA GLN A 316 4.70 1.62 26.64
C GLN A 316 3.67 0.77 27.38
N LYS A 317 2.36 1.04 27.18
CA LYS A 317 1.27 0.26 27.78
C LYS A 317 1.28 -1.22 27.39
N ASN A 318 1.74 -1.53 26.19
CA ASN A 318 1.77 -2.88 25.64
C ASN A 318 3.13 -3.58 25.79
N ASN A 319 4.10 -2.95 26.44
CA ASN A 319 5.48 -3.45 26.59
C ASN A 319 6.09 -3.85 25.25
N ILE A 320 6.11 -2.91 24.31
CA ILE A 320 6.62 -3.08 22.96
C ILE A 320 7.89 -2.23 22.78
N ASN A 321 8.93 -2.82 22.19
CA ASN A 321 10.10 -2.09 21.75
C ASN A 321 9.73 -1.18 20.57
N LEU A 322 9.53 0.11 20.84
CA LEU A 322 9.23 1.12 19.84
C LEU A 322 10.45 1.99 19.58
N ILE A 323 10.84 2.07 18.32
CA ILE A 323 11.94 2.89 17.82
C ILE A 323 11.34 4.00 16.98
N SER A 324 11.51 5.25 17.44
CA SER A 324 11.17 6.43 16.65
C SER A 324 12.36 6.82 15.77
N LEU A 325 12.10 6.98 14.47
CA LEU A 325 13.05 7.48 13.48
C LEU A 325 12.90 8.99 13.21
N TYR A 326 12.01 9.66 13.92
CA TYR A 326 11.85 11.11 13.80
C TYR A 326 13.15 11.89 14.07
N PRO A 327 13.98 11.52 15.09
CA PRO A 327 15.24 12.18 15.33
C PRO A 327 16.22 12.17 14.14
N GLU A 328 16.16 11.14 13.29
CA GLU A 328 17.03 10.98 12.11
C GLU A 328 16.76 12.04 11.02
N PHE A 329 15.61 12.70 11.07
CA PHE A 329 15.16 13.70 10.11
C PHE A 329 15.06 15.09 10.73
N GLN A 330 15.71 15.34 11.88
CA GLN A 330 15.74 16.65 12.52
C GLN A 330 16.89 17.52 12.00
N GLY A 331 16.68 18.84 12.03
CA GLY A 331 17.69 19.84 11.69
C GLY A 331 17.09 21.20 11.39
N ASN A 332 17.96 22.23 11.29
CA ASN A 332 17.54 23.62 11.13
C ASN A 332 16.92 23.92 9.75
N ASN A 333 17.29 23.17 8.73
CA ASN A 333 16.76 23.36 7.37
C ASN A 333 15.87 22.20 6.95
N LYS A 334 14.62 22.23 7.42
CA LYS A 334 13.61 21.20 7.14
C LYS A 334 13.39 20.95 5.64
N ARG A 335 13.36 22.01 4.83
CA ARG A 335 13.20 21.91 3.38
C ARG A 335 14.36 21.13 2.73
N LYS A 336 15.60 21.45 3.13
CA LYS A 336 16.79 20.73 2.64
C LYS A 336 16.74 19.25 3.03
N ILE A 337 16.37 18.94 4.28
CA ILE A 337 16.23 17.56 4.76
C ILE A 337 15.23 16.80 3.88
N ILE A 338 14.05 17.37 3.62
CA ILE A 338 13.01 16.75 2.81
C ILE A 338 13.51 16.45 1.40
N PHE A 339 14.11 17.44 0.70
CA PHE A 339 14.61 17.21 -0.65
C PHE A 339 15.82 16.28 -0.71
N ASP A 340 16.64 16.25 0.33
CA ASP A 340 17.80 15.36 0.41
C ASP A 340 17.44 13.91 0.66
N THR A 341 16.33 13.63 1.34
CA THR A 341 16.02 12.30 1.88
C THR A 341 14.76 11.63 1.31
N PHE A 342 13.96 12.38 0.56
CA PHE A 342 12.75 11.84 -0.10
C PHE A 342 12.86 11.96 -1.62
N ILE A 343 12.07 11.16 -2.32
CA ILE A 343 11.90 11.24 -3.77
C ILE A 343 11.26 12.58 -4.10
N PHE A 344 11.83 13.29 -5.04
CA PHE A 344 11.38 14.63 -5.42
C PHE A 344 9.91 14.63 -5.86
N GLY A 345 9.09 15.38 -5.17
CA GLY A 345 7.64 15.45 -5.42
C GLY A 345 6.82 14.26 -4.87
N ASP A 346 7.43 13.39 -4.05
CA ASP A 346 6.82 12.18 -3.48
C ASP A 346 7.06 12.12 -1.96
N LEU A 347 6.32 11.25 -1.27
CA LEU A 347 6.43 11.06 0.18
C LEU A 347 7.40 9.95 0.59
N HIS A 348 7.84 9.13 -0.38
CA HIS A 348 8.70 7.99 -0.11
C HIS A 348 10.18 8.39 -0.06
N TRP A 349 10.96 7.66 0.74
CA TRP A 349 12.38 7.92 0.86
C TRP A 349 13.12 7.70 -0.46
N ASN A 350 14.08 8.56 -0.75
CA ASN A 350 15.07 8.28 -1.77
C ASN A 350 16.18 7.36 -1.21
N LYS A 351 17.19 7.00 -2.04
CA LYS A 351 18.28 6.11 -1.61
C LYS A 351 19.00 6.61 -0.35
N LYS A 352 19.18 7.95 -0.20
CA LYS A 352 19.81 8.54 0.98
C LYS A 352 18.92 8.40 2.22
N GLY A 353 17.64 8.70 2.12
CA GLY A 353 16.68 8.51 3.21
C GLY A 353 16.58 7.04 3.64
N THR A 354 16.49 6.12 2.67
CA THR A 354 16.48 4.68 2.94
C THR A 354 17.76 4.24 3.69
N LYS A 355 18.94 4.77 3.30
CA LYS A 355 20.21 4.46 3.97
C LYS A 355 20.24 4.96 5.41
N ILE A 356 19.73 6.16 5.68
CA ILE A 356 19.63 6.74 7.03
C ILE A 356 18.78 5.81 7.92
N ILE A 357 17.63 5.38 7.42
CA ILE A 357 16.75 4.45 8.16
C ILE A 357 17.44 3.12 8.40
N PHE A 358 18.03 2.53 7.37
CA PHE A 358 18.78 1.27 7.51
C PHE A 358 19.87 1.37 8.59
N ASP A 359 20.68 2.42 8.57
CA ASP A 359 21.75 2.61 9.55
C ASP A 359 21.20 2.76 10.98
N SER A 360 20.08 3.47 11.13
CA SER A 360 19.40 3.58 12.41
C SER A 360 18.86 2.24 12.91
N LEU A 361 18.29 1.41 12.03
CA LEU A 361 17.81 0.06 12.39
C LEU A 361 18.94 -0.84 12.86
N ILE A 362 20.06 -0.89 12.12
CA ILE A 362 21.23 -1.72 12.47
C ILE A 362 21.82 -1.32 13.82
N ASN A 363 21.79 -0.03 14.16
CA ASN A 363 22.33 0.48 15.42
C ASN A 363 21.37 0.30 16.62
N LYS A 364 20.06 0.17 16.37
CA LYS A 364 19.04 0.18 17.43
C LYS A 364 18.36 -1.18 17.66
N ILE A 365 18.47 -2.10 16.71
CA ILE A 365 17.89 -3.46 16.79
C ILE A 365 19.02 -4.45 16.94
N ASP A 366 18.91 -5.34 17.93
CA ASP A 366 19.75 -6.51 18.04
C ASP A 366 19.24 -7.61 17.09
N PHE A 367 20.06 -7.94 16.09
CA PHE A 367 19.72 -8.92 15.07
C PHE A 367 20.32 -10.30 15.35
#